data_50d4a2695e50bc30ec4d4088d34242eb
#
_entry.id   50d4a2695e50bc30ec4d4088d34242eb
#
_cell.length_a   1.000
_cell.length_b   1.000
_cell.length_c   1.000
_cell.angle_alpha   90.00
_cell.angle_beta   90.00
_cell.angle_gamma   90.00
#
_symmetry.space_group_name_H-M   'P 1'
#
loop_
_entity.id
_entity.type
_entity.pdbx_description
1 polymer ?
#
loop_
_entity_poly.entity_id
_entity_poly.type
_entity_poly.pdbx_seq_one_letter_code
_entity_poly.pdbx_strand_id
1 'polypeptide(L)'
;MSPPKKKILVLGLGNPILSDDGVGIYAVKAVSSLFSHPQVEFQESSLAGFGFLDTISGFDKVIIADSINWGKNPAGTITLLKTEDLKDNPYLRNFHNLSLAGTLALADHMGVPRPKEIVIFAVEAKDYSTFSERCTPEVETAIPRVAEMIIEQLKSWLGSEEDAQSVKEVKHG
;
A
#
# COMPACT_ATOMS: atom_id res chain seq x y z
N MET A 1 19.74 -18.21 -14.85
CA MET A 1 18.39 -18.13 -14.26
C MET A 1 18.10 -16.70 -13.86
N SER A 2 16.98 -16.16 -14.31
CA SER A 2 16.53 -14.83 -13.86
C SER A 2 16.14 -14.91 -12.38
N PRO A 3 16.41 -13.86 -11.58
CA PRO A 3 15.91 -13.84 -10.21
C PRO A 3 14.37 -13.98 -10.21
N PRO A 4 13.79 -14.57 -9.17
CA PRO A 4 12.33 -14.70 -9.09
C PRO A 4 11.68 -13.31 -9.17
N LYS A 5 10.68 -13.18 -10.04
CA LYS A 5 9.92 -11.94 -10.17
C LYS A 5 9.25 -11.63 -8.83
N LYS A 6 9.47 -10.44 -8.31
CA LYS A 6 8.76 -10.00 -7.10
C LYS A 6 7.28 -9.87 -7.40
N LYS A 7 6.45 -10.49 -6.58
CA LYS A 7 5.01 -10.59 -6.79
C LYS A 7 4.20 -9.59 -5.99
N ILE A 8 4.75 -9.12 -4.88
CA ILE A 8 4.08 -8.24 -3.92
C ILE A 8 4.86 -6.95 -3.80
N LEU A 9 4.17 -5.83 -3.96
CA LEU A 9 4.68 -4.49 -3.69
C LEU A 9 4.06 -3.95 -2.41
N VAL A 10 4.90 -3.40 -1.53
CA VAL A 10 4.48 -2.56 -0.41
C VAL A 10 4.92 -1.13 -0.73
N LEU A 11 3.94 -0.26 -0.96
CA LEU A 11 4.15 1.09 -1.45
C LEU A 11 3.72 2.11 -0.40
N GLY A 12 4.65 2.94 0.05
CA GLY A 12 4.37 4.12 0.87
C GLY A 12 4.18 5.34 -0.01
N LEU A 13 3.02 5.98 0.11
CA LEU A 13 2.71 7.21 -0.61
C LEU A 13 2.74 8.41 0.32
N GLY A 14 3.12 9.55 -0.22
CA GLY A 14 3.07 10.84 0.45
C GLY A 14 4.35 11.63 0.35
N ASN A 15 4.42 12.70 1.13
CA ASN A 15 5.58 13.57 1.20
C ASN A 15 6.16 13.58 2.63
N PRO A 16 7.36 13.01 2.85
CA PRO A 16 7.93 12.86 4.19
C PRO A 16 8.34 14.17 4.86
N ILE A 17 8.32 15.29 4.14
CA ILE A 17 8.62 16.61 4.71
C ILE A 17 7.38 17.44 5.02
N LEU A 18 6.17 16.88 4.85
CA LEU A 18 4.90 17.54 5.11
C LEU A 18 4.13 16.90 6.27
N SER A 19 4.77 16.72 7.42
CA SER A 19 4.16 16.20 8.64
C SER A 19 3.42 14.86 8.38
N ASP A 20 2.11 14.79 8.66
CA ASP A 20 1.32 13.56 8.57
C ASP A 20 1.15 13.04 7.12
N ASP A 21 1.38 13.87 6.12
CA ASP A 21 1.39 13.43 4.72
C ASP A 21 2.50 12.39 4.45
N GLY A 22 3.50 12.31 5.29
CA GLY A 22 4.58 11.34 5.23
C GLY A 22 4.29 9.98 5.89
N VAL A 23 3.16 9.80 6.55
CA VAL A 23 2.88 8.60 7.36
C VAL A 23 3.00 7.30 6.59
N GLY A 24 2.54 7.27 5.34
CA GLY A 24 2.66 6.09 4.48
C GLY A 24 4.11 5.68 4.24
N ILE A 25 4.97 6.65 4.00
CA ILE A 25 6.41 6.42 3.81
C ILE A 25 7.06 5.91 5.10
N TYR A 26 6.77 6.52 6.23
CA TYR A 26 7.30 6.08 7.53
C TYR A 26 6.82 4.67 7.90
N ALA A 27 5.57 4.35 7.61
CA ALA A 27 5.03 3.00 7.83
C ALA A 27 5.77 1.95 7.00
N VAL A 28 5.99 2.21 5.73
CA VAL A 28 6.71 1.27 4.85
C VAL A 28 8.18 1.13 5.24
N LYS A 29 8.85 2.19 5.67
CA LYS A 29 10.20 2.11 6.26
C LYS A 29 10.22 1.23 7.49
N ALA A 30 9.24 1.36 8.39
CA ALA A 30 9.13 0.52 9.57
C ALA A 30 8.95 -0.96 9.20
N VAL A 31 8.07 -1.26 8.22
CA VAL A 31 7.88 -2.63 7.73
C VAL A 31 9.18 -3.19 7.16
N SER A 32 9.85 -2.45 6.27
CA SER A 32 11.08 -2.92 5.61
C SER A 32 12.24 -3.17 6.58
N SER A 33 12.24 -2.52 7.74
CA SER A 33 13.24 -2.77 8.79
C SER A 33 12.95 -4.04 9.61
N LEU A 34 11.69 -4.51 9.62
CA LEU A 34 11.23 -5.64 10.43
C LEU A 34 10.95 -6.90 9.61
N PHE A 35 10.75 -6.77 8.32
CA PHE A 35 10.30 -7.86 7.45
C PHE A 35 11.05 -7.86 6.13
N SER A 36 11.47 -9.04 5.69
CA SER A 36 12.11 -9.26 4.39
C SER A 36 11.65 -10.57 3.79
N HIS A 37 11.37 -10.58 2.50
CA HIS A 37 11.02 -11.79 1.77
C HIS A 37 11.38 -11.64 0.28
N PRO A 38 11.89 -12.71 -0.40
CA PRO A 38 12.31 -12.62 -1.80
C PRO A 38 11.24 -12.14 -2.78
N GLN A 39 9.97 -12.41 -2.49
CA GLN A 39 8.84 -12.04 -3.35
C GLN A 39 8.25 -10.65 -3.03
N VAL A 40 8.76 -9.97 -2.02
CA VAL A 40 8.24 -8.67 -1.57
C VAL A 40 9.22 -7.56 -1.90
N GLU A 41 8.72 -6.51 -2.52
CA GLU A 41 9.43 -5.27 -2.77
C GLU A 41 8.82 -4.12 -2.00
N PHE A 42 9.68 -3.26 -1.46
CA PHE A 42 9.28 -2.04 -0.75
C PHE A 42 9.67 -0.84 -1.58
N GLN A 43 8.73 0.07 -1.79
CA GLN A 43 8.95 1.33 -2.50
C GLN A 43 8.28 2.50 -1.79
N GLU A 44 8.81 3.68 -2.02
CA GLU A 44 8.27 4.97 -1.58
C GLU A 44 8.02 5.82 -2.82
N SER A 45 6.90 6.55 -2.84
CA SER A 45 6.58 7.44 -3.95
C SER A 45 5.77 8.65 -3.50
N SER A 46 6.14 9.80 -4.03
CA SER A 46 5.33 11.02 -3.98
C SER A 46 4.56 11.24 -5.29
N LEU A 47 4.66 10.30 -6.23
CA LEU A 47 4.08 10.43 -7.57
C LEU A 47 2.58 10.11 -7.59
N ALA A 48 1.88 10.85 -8.43
CA ALA A 48 0.48 10.68 -8.75
C ALA A 48 0.29 10.33 -10.24
N GLY A 49 -0.89 9.83 -10.62
CA GLY A 49 -1.25 9.65 -12.01
C GLY A 49 -0.57 8.47 -12.71
N PHE A 50 -0.06 8.69 -13.91
CA PHE A 50 0.54 7.64 -14.75
C PHE A 50 1.77 6.98 -14.12
N GLY A 51 2.59 7.72 -13.38
CA GLY A 51 3.74 7.16 -12.67
C GLY A 51 3.33 6.12 -11.62
N PHE A 52 2.17 6.30 -11.00
CA PHE A 52 1.62 5.34 -10.08
C PHE A 52 1.24 4.02 -10.78
N LEU A 53 0.60 4.10 -11.94
CA LEU A 53 0.24 2.91 -12.73
C LEU A 53 1.48 2.12 -13.14
N ASP A 54 2.52 2.79 -13.63
CA ASP A 54 3.80 2.14 -13.95
C ASP A 54 4.41 1.44 -12.75
N THR A 55 4.33 2.06 -11.57
CA THR A 55 4.86 1.48 -10.34
C THR A 55 4.16 0.18 -9.97
N ILE A 56 2.84 0.11 -10.06
CA ILE A 56 2.05 -1.05 -9.61
C ILE A 56 1.85 -2.14 -10.67
N SER A 57 1.97 -1.82 -11.96
CA SER A 57 1.59 -2.71 -13.07
C SER A 57 2.41 -4.00 -13.14
N GLY A 58 3.60 -4.04 -12.58
CA GLY A 58 4.48 -5.22 -12.60
C GLY A 58 4.24 -6.22 -11.47
N PHE A 59 3.29 -5.96 -10.58
CA PHE A 59 3.04 -6.76 -9.38
C PHE A 59 1.67 -7.44 -9.40
N ASP A 60 1.59 -8.63 -8.81
CA ASP A 60 0.33 -9.37 -8.67
C ASP A 60 -0.55 -8.82 -7.55
N LYS A 61 0.08 -8.40 -6.45
CA LYS A 61 -0.58 -7.85 -5.26
C LYS A 61 0.15 -6.61 -4.77
N VAL A 62 -0.60 -5.62 -4.30
CA VAL A 62 -0.05 -4.36 -3.81
C VAL A 62 -0.67 -3.98 -2.48
N ILE A 63 0.18 -3.64 -1.52
CA ILE A 63 -0.22 -2.94 -0.30
C ILE A 63 0.18 -1.48 -0.45
N ILE A 64 -0.74 -0.58 -0.18
CA ILE A 64 -0.49 0.86 -0.15
C ILE A 64 -0.66 1.35 1.28
N ALA A 65 0.29 2.14 1.77
CA ALA A 65 0.15 2.93 2.99
C ALA A 65 0.12 4.41 2.61
N ASP A 66 -0.89 5.13 3.09
CA ASP A 66 -1.10 6.55 2.74
C ASP A 66 -1.79 7.30 3.87
N SER A 67 -1.72 8.61 3.84
CA SER A 67 -2.51 9.50 4.69
C SER A 67 -3.87 9.78 4.06
N ILE A 68 -4.87 10.00 4.89
CA ILE A 68 -6.18 10.52 4.47
C ILE A 68 -6.57 11.72 5.32
N ASN A 69 -7.37 12.58 4.73
CA ASN A 69 -7.97 13.71 5.42
C ASN A 69 -9.49 13.69 5.21
N TRP A 70 -10.14 12.71 5.83
CA TRP A 70 -11.61 12.60 5.76
C TRP A 70 -12.32 13.54 6.73
N GLY A 71 -11.65 13.85 7.84
CA GLY A 71 -12.25 14.61 8.92
C GLY A 71 -13.39 13.90 9.66
N LYS A 72 -13.57 12.59 9.42
CA LYS A 72 -14.64 11.76 10.00
C LYS A 72 -14.21 11.00 11.24
N ASN A 73 -12.90 10.73 11.33
CA ASN A 73 -12.31 9.93 12.41
C ASN A 73 -11.22 10.72 13.12
N PRO A 74 -10.90 10.39 14.37
CA PRO A 74 -9.76 10.97 15.05
C PRO A 74 -8.44 10.74 14.29
N ALA A 75 -7.52 11.69 14.37
CA ALA A 75 -6.18 11.55 13.81
C ALA A 75 -5.49 10.27 14.29
N GLY A 76 -4.82 9.57 13.40
CA GLY A 76 -4.20 8.29 13.68
C GLY A 76 -5.11 7.08 13.50
N THR A 77 -6.38 7.27 13.21
CA THR A 77 -7.28 6.15 12.88
C THR A 77 -6.85 5.49 11.59
N ILE A 78 -6.75 4.16 11.60
CA ILE A 78 -6.36 3.35 10.45
C ILE A 78 -7.60 2.77 9.81
N THR A 79 -7.81 3.07 8.53
CA THR A 79 -8.90 2.52 7.73
C THR A 79 -8.33 1.55 6.70
N LEU A 80 -8.84 0.33 6.68
CA LEU A 80 -8.49 -0.69 5.70
C LEU A 80 -9.46 -0.63 4.53
N LEU A 81 -8.93 -0.45 3.32
CA LEU A 81 -9.68 -0.46 2.07
C LEU A 81 -9.16 -1.59 1.17
N LYS A 82 -10.06 -2.33 0.56
CA LYS A 82 -9.74 -3.41 -0.38
C LYS A 82 -10.20 -3.04 -1.79
N THR A 83 -9.79 -3.82 -2.78
CA THR A 83 -10.14 -3.59 -4.19
C THR A 83 -11.65 -3.44 -4.41
N GLU A 84 -12.47 -4.21 -3.69
CA GLU A 84 -13.93 -4.17 -3.78
C GLU A 84 -14.52 -2.84 -3.31
N ASP A 85 -13.86 -2.19 -2.35
CA ASP A 85 -14.32 -0.92 -1.75
C ASP A 85 -14.04 0.28 -2.66
N LEU A 86 -13.26 0.08 -3.73
CA LEU A 86 -12.73 1.18 -4.56
C LEU A 86 -13.76 1.82 -5.47
N LYS A 87 -14.84 1.13 -5.84
CA LYS A 87 -15.78 1.59 -6.86
C LYS A 87 -16.65 2.76 -6.40
N ASP A 88 -16.99 2.82 -5.12
CA ASP A 88 -17.99 3.78 -4.59
C ASP A 88 -17.45 4.68 -3.47
N ASN A 89 -16.15 4.64 -3.17
CA ASN A 89 -15.57 5.38 -2.07
C ASN A 89 -15.16 6.80 -2.50
N PRO A 90 -15.75 7.88 -1.92
CA PRO A 90 -15.39 9.26 -2.26
C PRO A 90 -13.92 9.61 -2.03
N TYR A 91 -13.26 8.94 -1.10
CA TYR A 91 -11.83 9.09 -0.82
C TYR A 91 -10.97 8.82 -2.05
N LEU A 92 -11.34 7.79 -2.80
CA LEU A 92 -10.60 7.36 -3.97
C LEU A 92 -10.78 8.27 -5.18
N ARG A 93 -11.76 9.19 -5.14
CA ARG A 93 -11.93 10.22 -6.16
C ARG A 93 -10.86 11.31 -6.09
N ASN A 94 -10.27 11.52 -4.93
CA ASN A 94 -9.31 12.60 -4.66
C ASN A 94 -7.87 12.11 -4.49
N PHE A 95 -7.60 10.85 -4.80
CA PHE A 95 -6.26 10.28 -4.73
C PHE A 95 -5.36 10.99 -5.75
N HIS A 96 -4.62 12.00 -5.29
CA HIS A 96 -3.68 12.80 -6.10
C HIS A 96 -4.20 13.16 -7.51
N ASN A 97 -5.44 13.70 -7.62
CA ASN A 97 -6.09 14.17 -8.85
C ASN A 97 -6.53 13.10 -9.86
N LEU A 98 -6.17 11.84 -9.68
CA LEU A 98 -6.76 10.71 -10.43
C LEU A 98 -7.17 9.67 -9.41
N SER A 99 -8.45 9.32 -9.35
CA SER A 99 -8.88 8.27 -8.45
C SER A 99 -8.15 6.96 -8.76
N LEU A 100 -7.79 6.20 -7.74
CA LEU A 100 -7.22 4.85 -7.96
C LEU A 100 -8.15 4.01 -8.85
N ALA A 101 -9.47 4.08 -8.62
CA ALA A 101 -10.45 3.42 -9.47
C ALA A 101 -10.36 3.88 -10.93
N GLY A 102 -10.19 5.18 -11.18
CA GLY A 102 -10.00 5.72 -12.53
C GLY A 102 -8.69 5.25 -13.17
N THR A 103 -7.62 5.17 -12.40
CA THR A 103 -6.32 4.66 -12.87
C THR A 103 -6.41 3.18 -13.24
N LEU A 104 -7.09 2.37 -12.44
CA LEU A 104 -7.29 0.94 -12.72
C LEU A 104 -8.21 0.74 -13.94
N ALA A 105 -9.28 1.52 -14.08
CA ALA A 105 -10.15 1.48 -15.25
C ALA A 105 -9.40 1.87 -16.54
N LEU A 106 -8.51 2.86 -16.46
CA LEU A 106 -7.65 3.24 -17.59
C LEU A 106 -6.67 2.11 -17.95
N ALA A 107 -6.07 1.44 -16.95
CA ALA A 107 -5.22 0.29 -17.18
C ALA A 107 -5.96 -0.82 -17.94
N ASP A 108 -7.19 -1.14 -17.53
CA ASP A 108 -8.04 -2.12 -18.21
C ASP A 108 -8.34 -1.71 -19.67
N HIS A 109 -8.67 -0.44 -19.88
CA HIS A 109 -8.95 0.08 -21.22
C HIS A 109 -7.73 0.04 -22.14
N MET A 110 -6.55 0.30 -21.60
CA MET A 110 -5.29 0.29 -22.37
C MET A 110 -4.67 -1.11 -22.50
N GLY A 111 -5.25 -2.13 -21.86
CA GLY A 111 -4.66 -3.48 -21.83
C GLY A 111 -3.36 -3.57 -21.01
N VAL A 112 -3.14 -2.65 -20.10
CA VAL A 112 -1.97 -2.66 -19.21
C VAL A 112 -2.22 -3.62 -18.05
N PRO A 113 -1.28 -4.53 -17.74
CA PRO A 113 -1.42 -5.42 -16.60
C PRO A 113 -1.59 -4.63 -15.30
N ARG A 114 -2.49 -5.08 -14.43
CA ARG A 114 -2.70 -4.49 -13.11
C ARG A 114 -2.70 -5.56 -12.01
N PRO A 115 -2.44 -5.17 -10.74
CA PRO A 115 -2.52 -6.11 -9.63
C PRO A 115 -3.91 -6.74 -9.49
N LYS A 116 -3.93 -8.01 -9.10
CA LYS A 116 -5.18 -8.75 -8.82
C LYS A 116 -5.83 -8.31 -7.52
N GLU A 117 -5.01 -7.96 -6.53
CA GLU A 117 -5.45 -7.48 -5.23
C GLU A 117 -4.70 -6.22 -4.85
N ILE A 118 -5.43 -5.23 -4.35
CA ILE A 118 -4.88 -4.02 -3.75
C ILE A 118 -5.52 -3.84 -2.37
N VAL A 119 -4.67 -3.64 -1.38
CA VAL A 119 -5.06 -3.34 0.00
C VAL A 119 -4.45 -2.01 0.39
N ILE A 120 -5.26 -1.10 0.92
CA ILE A 120 -4.81 0.24 1.33
C ILE A 120 -5.00 0.38 2.84
N PHE A 121 -3.92 0.72 3.53
CA PHE A 121 -3.92 1.15 4.92
C PHE A 121 -3.86 2.68 4.92
N ALA A 122 -5.00 3.31 5.17
CA ALA A 122 -5.15 4.75 5.16
C ALA A 122 -5.19 5.28 6.59
N VAL A 123 -4.31 6.22 6.92
CA VAL A 123 -4.19 6.81 8.26
C VAL A 123 -4.76 8.22 8.25
N GLU A 124 -5.73 8.49 9.13
CA GLU A 124 -6.31 9.83 9.27
C GLU A 124 -5.26 10.83 9.73
N ALA A 125 -5.01 11.85 8.92
CA ALA A 125 -4.06 12.91 9.18
C ALA A 125 -4.68 14.06 9.99
N LYS A 126 -3.87 14.72 10.79
CA LYS A 126 -4.21 15.96 11.51
C LYS A 126 -3.60 17.17 10.83
N ASP A 127 -2.33 17.07 10.44
CA ASP A 127 -1.57 18.14 9.79
C ASP A 127 -0.83 17.57 8.58
N TYR A 128 -1.17 18.05 7.39
CA TYR A 128 -0.57 17.63 6.11
C TYR A 128 0.04 18.79 5.33
N SER A 129 0.28 19.93 5.98
CA SER A 129 0.76 21.16 5.37
C SER A 129 2.00 21.76 6.04
N THR A 130 2.25 21.47 7.31
CA THR A 130 3.43 21.98 8.03
C THR A 130 4.69 21.26 7.57
N PHE A 131 5.71 22.00 7.25
CA PHE A 131 7.03 21.44 6.96
C PHE A 131 7.62 20.80 8.21
N SER A 132 7.64 19.49 8.23
CA SER A 132 8.18 18.68 9.31
C SER A 132 8.49 17.28 8.81
N GLU A 133 9.63 16.74 9.17
CA GLU A 133 10.02 15.36 8.91
C GLU A 133 9.44 14.39 9.98
N ARG A 134 8.50 14.86 10.79
CA ARG A 134 7.82 14.08 11.83
C ARG A 134 6.31 14.26 11.72
N CYS A 135 5.59 13.17 11.96
CA CYS A 135 4.14 13.22 12.10
C CYS A 135 3.73 13.88 13.43
N THR A 136 2.46 14.31 13.48
CA THR A 136 1.85 14.69 14.77
C THR A 136 1.84 13.48 15.71
N PRO A 137 1.81 13.69 17.04
CA PRO A 137 1.90 12.60 18.01
C PRO A 137 0.86 11.49 17.80
N GLU A 138 -0.37 11.85 17.45
CA GLU A 138 -1.47 10.90 17.22
C GLU A 138 -1.19 9.99 16.02
N VAL A 139 -0.65 10.54 14.95
CA VAL A 139 -0.31 9.81 13.73
C VAL A 139 0.99 9.03 13.91
N GLU A 140 1.99 9.62 14.56
CA GLU A 140 3.26 8.92 14.86
C GLU A 140 3.01 7.66 15.69
N THR A 141 2.10 7.71 16.67
CA THR A 141 1.70 6.56 17.49
C THR A 141 1.03 5.45 16.64
N ALA A 142 0.39 5.79 15.54
CA ALA A 142 -0.24 4.83 14.66
C ALA A 142 0.77 4.05 13.77
N ILE A 143 1.96 4.58 13.52
CA ILE A 143 2.94 3.98 12.60
C ILE A 143 3.29 2.52 12.98
N PRO A 144 3.63 2.17 14.22
CA PRO A 144 3.90 0.79 14.59
C PRO A 144 2.72 -0.15 14.34
N ARG A 145 1.50 0.33 14.57
CA ARG A 145 0.28 -0.47 14.33
C ARG A 145 0.03 -0.70 12.85
N VAL A 146 0.20 0.31 12.01
CA VAL A 146 0.12 0.16 10.54
C VAL A 146 1.16 -0.85 10.06
N ALA A 147 2.41 -0.74 10.53
CA ALA A 147 3.47 -1.67 10.16
C ALA A 147 3.13 -3.12 10.54
N GLU A 148 2.60 -3.33 11.74
CA GLU A 148 2.15 -4.64 12.21
C GLU A 148 1.03 -5.20 11.33
N MET A 149 0.02 -4.40 10.99
CA MET A 149 -1.08 -4.79 10.12
C MET A 149 -0.61 -5.14 8.71
N ILE A 150 0.34 -4.40 8.16
CA ILE A 150 0.96 -4.71 6.86
C ILE A 150 1.70 -6.03 6.91
N ILE A 151 2.49 -6.29 7.94
CA ILE A 151 3.21 -7.55 8.12
C ILE A 151 2.24 -8.73 8.23
N GLU A 152 1.15 -8.59 8.97
CA GLU A 152 0.09 -9.60 9.06
C GLU A 152 -0.51 -9.91 7.69
N GLN A 153 -0.78 -8.87 6.88
CA GLN A 153 -1.30 -9.03 5.52
C GLN A 153 -0.29 -9.75 4.62
N LEU A 154 0.98 -9.41 4.70
CA LEU A 154 2.05 -10.06 3.94
C LEU A 154 2.16 -11.55 4.31
N LYS A 155 2.15 -11.88 5.58
CA LYS A 155 2.18 -13.26 6.06
C LYS A 155 0.98 -14.05 5.58
N SER A 156 -0.21 -13.46 5.59
CA SER A 156 -1.43 -14.08 5.06
C SER A 156 -1.30 -14.42 3.58
N TRP A 157 -0.80 -13.50 2.77
CA TRP A 157 -0.62 -13.75 1.33
C TRP A 157 0.49 -14.77 1.03
N LEU A 158 1.60 -14.71 1.75
CA LEU A 158 2.75 -15.60 1.55
C LEU A 158 2.47 -17.02 2.08
N GLY A 159 1.82 -17.15 3.23
CA GLY A 159 1.46 -18.44 3.80
C GLY A 159 0.51 -19.24 2.91
N SER A 160 -0.48 -18.61 2.29
CA SER A 160 -1.41 -19.27 1.36
C SER A 160 -0.73 -19.79 0.08
N GLU A 161 0.37 -19.16 -0.35
CA GLU A 161 1.17 -19.62 -1.51
C GLU A 161 2.09 -20.80 -1.14
N GLU A 162 2.70 -20.78 0.05
CA GLU A 162 3.51 -21.89 0.56
C GLU A 162 2.69 -23.16 0.74
N ASP A 163 1.48 -23.04 1.29
CA ASP A 163 0.54 -24.15 1.42
C ASP A 163 0.13 -24.74 0.07
N ALA A 164 -0.08 -23.90 -0.94
CA ALA A 164 -0.40 -24.33 -2.29
C ALA A 164 0.79 -25.03 -3.00
N GLN A 165 2.02 -24.64 -2.71
CA GLN A 165 3.22 -25.29 -3.22
C GLN A 165 3.47 -26.64 -2.55
N SER A 166 3.32 -26.74 -1.23
CA SER A 166 3.48 -27.99 -0.50
C SER A 166 2.48 -29.07 -0.93
N VAL A 167 1.24 -28.68 -1.25
CA VAL A 167 0.20 -29.60 -1.79
C VAL A 167 0.56 -30.10 -3.20
N LYS A 168 1.25 -29.32 -4.02
CA LYS A 168 1.71 -29.77 -5.34
C LYS A 168 2.88 -30.75 -5.28
N GLU A 169 3.79 -30.58 -4.33
CA GLU A 169 4.92 -31.49 -4.12
C GLU A 169 4.47 -32.86 -3.60
N VAL A 170 3.46 -32.92 -2.74
CA VAL A 170 2.90 -34.17 -2.20
C VAL A 170 2.14 -34.99 -3.27
N LYS A 171 1.63 -34.37 -4.33
CA LYS A 171 0.93 -35.09 -5.41
C LYS A 171 1.84 -35.70 -6.48
N HIS A 172 3.13 -35.44 -6.44
CA HIS A 172 4.13 -35.91 -7.40
C HIS A 172 5.19 -36.82 -6.77
N GLY A 173 4.98 -37.24 -5.54
CA GLY A 173 5.84 -38.18 -4.82
C GLY A 173 5.32 -39.61 -4.86
#